data_2b8f81e108a24555814489debd810174
#
_entry.id   2b8f81e108a24555814489debd810174
#
_cell.length_a   1.000
_cell.length_b   1.000
_cell.length_c   1.000
_cell.angle_alpha   90.00
_cell.angle_beta   90.00
_cell.angle_gamma   90.00
#
_symmetry.space_group_name_H-M   'P 1'
#
loop_
_entity.id
_entity.type
_entity.pdbx_description
1 polymer ?
#
loop_
_entity_poly.entity_id
_entity_poly.type
_entity_poly.pdbx_seq_one_letter_code
_entity_poly.pdbx_strand_id
1 'polypeptide(L)'
;MSHFPISTACNRRQWLQQLGLQTAALGTLPWVGNTHAQTTDPSRKTGHLVIVGGAEDRQQDRAVLRRFIELSGGPLARMVLCTGASGDPEGAWKGYEPVFADLGAQHVTHLPLASAEEANRPEVVQTILAADGFFMGGGDQRRLMERLWETAAARAIHMAFHLHGCTVGGTSAGAAVMSRAMLAIGEATRRPEKDVVSLDIGLGLLPRAIVDQHFNERGRLGRLLSALAQRPDLLGVGIDEDTALVVGRNRFVEVVGAGNVTVVDGRRMATNVRDLGPEERLEMLGVQLHLLTSGHRYLAPPPGTPLPAGERRLPTALHDALRLLTEPGAIRG
;
A
#
# COMPACT_ATOMS: atom_id res chain seq x y z
N MET A 1 -2.78 30.18 -19.57
CA MET A 1 -1.61 30.36 -18.71
C MET A 1 -2.05 31.18 -17.50
N SER A 2 -2.47 30.54 -16.43
CA SER A 2 -2.82 31.21 -15.16
C SER A 2 -2.16 30.38 -14.06
N HIS A 3 -1.10 30.97 -13.51
CA HIS A 3 -0.42 30.46 -12.33
C HIS A 3 -1.36 30.57 -11.12
N PHE A 4 -1.71 29.47 -10.50
CA PHE A 4 -2.24 29.46 -9.14
C PHE A 4 -1.08 29.59 -8.15
N PRO A 5 -1.14 30.51 -7.18
CA PRO A 5 -0.13 30.63 -6.17
C PRO A 5 -0.21 29.43 -5.20
N ILE A 6 0.92 28.82 -4.95
CA ILE A 6 1.11 27.81 -3.91
C ILE A 6 0.90 28.50 -2.56
N SER A 7 -0.26 28.26 -1.95
CA SER A 7 -0.56 28.71 -0.61
C SER A 7 0.25 27.90 0.42
N THR A 8 1.06 28.63 1.14
CA THR A 8 1.77 28.40 2.38
C THR A 8 1.52 27.07 3.11
N ALA A 9 2.63 26.37 3.30
CA ALA A 9 2.87 25.20 4.14
C ALA A 9 1.98 25.10 5.39
N CYS A 10 1.01 24.22 5.35
CA CYS A 10 0.44 23.65 6.55
C CYS A 10 1.44 22.66 7.13
N ASN A 11 1.96 22.98 8.31
CA ASN A 11 3.05 22.27 8.95
C ASN A 11 2.58 20.87 9.36
N ARG A 12 3.33 19.81 8.96
CA ARG A 12 3.09 18.38 9.28
C ARG A 12 2.73 18.11 10.75
N ARG A 13 3.19 18.97 11.68
CA ARG A 13 2.87 18.90 13.11
C ARG A 13 1.39 19.19 13.41
N GLN A 14 0.76 20.08 12.69
CA GLN A 14 -0.63 20.47 12.94
C GLN A 14 -1.64 19.40 12.51
N TRP A 15 -1.36 18.70 11.42
CA TRP A 15 -2.23 17.61 10.95
C TRP A 15 -2.25 16.42 11.91
N LEU A 16 -1.08 16.07 12.49
CA LEU A 16 -0.98 15.01 13.48
C LEU A 16 -1.58 15.41 14.86
N GLN A 17 -1.61 16.69 15.18
CA GLN A 17 -2.23 17.20 16.40
C GLN A 17 -3.76 17.21 16.33
N GLN A 18 -4.36 17.37 15.18
CA GLN A 18 -5.82 17.32 15.02
C GLN A 18 -6.40 15.91 15.19
N LEU A 19 -5.60 14.86 15.02
CA LEU A 19 -5.99 13.47 15.33
C LEU A 19 -6.06 13.18 16.85
N GLY A 20 -5.47 14.04 17.67
CA GLY A 20 -5.39 13.86 19.14
C GLY A 20 -6.40 14.68 19.96
N LEU A 21 -7.16 15.60 19.39
CA LEU A 21 -7.89 16.62 20.16
C LEU A 21 -9.39 16.40 20.32
N GLN A 22 -9.97 15.27 19.97
CA GLN A 22 -11.40 15.01 20.20
C GLN A 22 -11.74 13.97 21.28
N THR A 23 -10.78 13.62 22.16
CA THR A 23 -11.06 12.74 23.31
C THR A 23 -10.67 13.32 24.66
N ALA A 24 -10.79 14.62 24.87
CA ALA A 24 -10.53 15.25 26.15
C ALA A 24 -11.79 15.90 26.75
N ALA A 25 -12.72 15.08 27.25
CA ALA A 25 -13.64 15.46 28.33
C ALA A 25 -14.21 14.20 28.97
N LEU A 26 -13.51 13.66 29.98
CA LEU A 26 -14.09 12.99 31.14
C LEU A 26 -12.95 12.45 32.06
N GLY A 27 -12.81 13.07 33.22
CA GLY A 27 -12.41 12.37 34.44
C GLY A 27 -10.92 12.11 34.67
N THR A 28 -10.28 12.91 35.52
CA THR A 28 -8.96 12.63 36.12
C THR A 28 -9.03 11.40 37.00
N LEU A 29 -8.39 10.29 36.59
CA LEU A 29 -7.98 9.18 37.43
C LEU A 29 -6.46 9.02 37.39
N PRO A 30 -5.79 8.64 38.51
CA PRO A 30 -4.34 8.59 38.58
C PRO A 30 -3.75 7.49 37.66
N TRP A 31 -2.75 7.84 36.88
CA TRP A 31 -2.03 6.93 36.01
C TRP A 31 -1.14 5.99 36.82
N VAL A 32 -1.59 4.76 36.98
CA VAL A 32 -0.75 3.65 37.45
C VAL A 32 -0.06 3.07 36.22
N GLY A 33 1.23 3.27 36.09
CA GLY A 33 2.05 2.72 35.01
C GLY A 33 2.05 1.18 35.06
N ASN A 34 1.28 0.56 34.17
CA ASN A 34 1.38 -0.85 33.87
C ASN A 34 1.99 -1.01 32.47
N THR A 35 3.26 -1.40 32.43
CA THR A 35 3.90 -1.94 31.23
C THR A 35 3.28 -3.30 30.91
N HIS A 36 2.07 -3.29 30.35
CA HIS A 36 1.51 -4.50 29.77
C HIS A 36 2.05 -4.61 28.33
N ALA A 37 2.87 -5.64 28.10
CA ALA A 37 3.03 -6.20 26.77
C ALA A 37 1.62 -6.39 26.20
N GLN A 38 1.28 -5.70 25.11
CA GLN A 38 0.00 -5.86 24.45
C GLN A 38 -0.08 -7.31 23.97
N THR A 39 -0.76 -8.14 24.75
CA THR A 39 -1.26 -9.44 24.29
C THR A 39 -2.25 -9.11 23.17
N THR A 40 -1.86 -9.41 21.93
CA THR A 40 -2.75 -9.30 20.77
C THR A 40 -3.94 -10.20 21.04
N ASP A 41 -5.13 -9.60 21.18
CA ASP A 41 -6.39 -10.32 21.26
C ASP A 41 -6.56 -11.19 20.02
N PRO A 42 -6.56 -12.54 20.13
CA PRO A 42 -6.66 -13.43 18.99
C PRO A 42 -8.04 -13.37 18.30
N SER A 43 -9.02 -12.69 18.87
CA SER A 43 -10.35 -12.49 18.28
C SER A 43 -10.39 -11.32 17.26
N ARG A 44 -9.39 -10.44 17.22
CA ARG A 44 -9.31 -9.35 16.25
C ARG A 44 -8.91 -9.89 14.90
N LYS A 45 -9.80 -9.80 13.91
CA LYS A 45 -9.47 -10.03 12.50
C LYS A 45 -8.28 -9.14 12.13
N THR A 46 -7.22 -9.76 11.61
CA THR A 46 -6.02 -9.03 11.18
C THR A 46 -6.25 -8.51 9.77
N GLY A 47 -6.21 -7.19 9.57
CA GLY A 47 -6.27 -6.58 8.25
C GLY A 47 -5.01 -6.92 7.43
N HIS A 48 -5.19 -7.12 6.13
CA HIS A 48 -4.13 -7.42 5.18
C HIS A 48 -4.03 -6.30 4.14
N LEU A 49 -2.84 -6.12 3.55
CA LEU A 49 -2.70 -5.38 2.30
C LEU A 49 -2.59 -6.37 1.15
N VAL A 50 -3.34 -6.14 0.08
CA VAL A 50 -3.28 -6.90 -1.18
C VAL A 50 -2.88 -5.93 -2.28
N ILE A 51 -1.59 -5.87 -2.58
CA ILE A 51 -0.98 -4.87 -3.45
C ILE A 51 -0.78 -5.50 -4.82
N VAL A 52 -1.56 -5.08 -5.83
CA VAL A 52 -1.65 -5.73 -7.13
C VAL A 52 -0.92 -4.93 -8.20
N GLY A 53 -0.10 -5.62 -8.98
CA GLY A 53 0.70 -4.99 -10.05
C GLY A 53 -0.11 -4.46 -11.24
N GLY A 54 -1.39 -4.72 -11.27
CA GLY A 54 -2.29 -4.32 -12.35
C GLY A 54 -2.66 -5.48 -13.27
N ALA A 55 -3.61 -5.26 -14.16
CA ALA A 55 -4.07 -6.24 -15.16
C ALA A 55 -4.36 -7.63 -14.57
N GLU A 56 -4.85 -7.68 -13.32
CA GLU A 56 -5.22 -8.93 -12.65
C GLU A 56 -6.25 -9.71 -13.49
N ASP A 57 -6.09 -11.03 -13.53
CA ASP A 57 -6.97 -11.92 -14.25
C ASP A 57 -8.42 -11.81 -13.74
N ARG A 58 -9.35 -11.56 -14.67
CA ARG A 58 -10.79 -11.44 -14.42
C ARG A 58 -11.62 -12.50 -15.15
N GLN A 59 -10.97 -13.39 -15.89
CA GLN A 59 -11.66 -14.31 -16.81
C GLN A 59 -11.38 -15.78 -16.49
N GLN A 60 -10.17 -16.13 -16.04
CA GLN A 60 -9.75 -17.51 -15.83
C GLN A 60 -9.67 -17.87 -14.34
N ASP A 61 -8.47 -17.92 -13.80
CA ASP A 61 -8.24 -18.36 -12.41
C ASP A 61 -8.63 -17.31 -11.38
N ARG A 62 -8.51 -16.01 -11.72
CA ARG A 62 -8.85 -14.88 -10.86
C ARG A 62 -8.20 -14.98 -9.46
N ALA A 63 -7.00 -15.55 -9.39
CA ALA A 63 -6.36 -15.93 -8.14
C ALA A 63 -6.19 -14.75 -7.18
N VAL A 64 -5.82 -13.58 -7.71
CA VAL A 64 -5.62 -12.35 -6.94
C VAL A 64 -6.92 -11.88 -6.28
N LEU A 65 -8.01 -11.77 -7.06
CA LEU A 65 -9.31 -11.30 -6.55
C LEU A 65 -9.93 -12.31 -5.59
N ARG A 66 -9.83 -13.62 -5.88
CA ARG A 66 -10.24 -14.70 -4.96
C ARG A 66 -9.52 -14.55 -3.62
N ARG A 67 -8.20 -14.34 -3.66
CA ARG A 67 -7.41 -14.17 -2.44
C ARG A 67 -7.81 -12.93 -1.64
N PHE A 68 -8.11 -11.82 -2.31
CA PHE A 68 -8.65 -10.63 -1.65
C PHE A 68 -9.98 -10.92 -0.93
N ILE A 69 -10.92 -11.61 -1.59
CA ILE A 69 -12.22 -12.00 -1.00
C ILE A 69 -12.02 -12.89 0.23
N GLU A 70 -11.15 -13.91 0.13
CA GLU A 70 -10.83 -14.82 1.25
C GLU A 70 -10.27 -14.05 2.45
N LEU A 71 -9.31 -13.16 2.22
CA LEU A 71 -8.67 -12.37 3.27
C LEU A 71 -9.63 -11.34 3.89
N SER A 72 -10.64 -10.91 3.14
CA SER A 72 -11.70 -10.02 3.63
C SER A 72 -12.72 -10.73 4.51
N GLY A 73 -12.72 -12.07 4.55
CA GLY A 73 -13.65 -12.88 5.35
C GLY A 73 -14.58 -13.76 4.52
N GLY A 74 -14.34 -13.87 3.22
CA GLY A 74 -15.08 -14.76 2.32
C GLY A 74 -16.35 -14.14 1.72
N PRO A 75 -17.27 -14.96 1.18
CA PRO A 75 -18.42 -14.52 0.39
C PRO A 75 -19.39 -13.55 1.09
N LEU A 76 -19.51 -13.65 2.40
CA LEU A 76 -20.42 -12.82 3.22
C LEU A 76 -19.77 -11.50 3.70
N ALA A 77 -18.51 -11.28 3.37
CA ALA A 77 -17.80 -10.06 3.75
C ALA A 77 -18.39 -8.84 3.01
N ARG A 78 -18.48 -7.72 3.71
CA ARG A 78 -18.90 -6.45 3.13
C ARG A 78 -17.70 -5.84 2.42
N MET A 79 -17.75 -5.78 1.12
CA MET A 79 -16.66 -5.26 0.30
C MET A 79 -17.05 -3.92 -0.32
N VAL A 80 -16.09 -3.03 -0.38
CA VAL A 80 -16.23 -1.74 -1.07
C VAL A 80 -15.23 -1.72 -2.22
N LEU A 81 -15.73 -1.50 -3.44
CA LEU A 81 -14.91 -1.27 -4.62
C LEU A 81 -14.87 0.21 -4.94
N CYS A 82 -13.72 0.83 -4.70
CA CYS A 82 -13.47 2.23 -5.00
C CYS A 82 -12.90 2.38 -6.40
N THR A 83 -13.62 3.04 -7.30
CA THR A 83 -13.19 3.33 -8.67
C THR A 83 -12.68 4.76 -8.86
N GLY A 84 -12.34 5.44 -7.75
CA GLY A 84 -11.92 6.84 -7.73
C GLY A 84 -10.65 7.18 -8.53
N ALA A 85 -9.82 6.20 -8.90
CA ALA A 85 -8.69 6.42 -9.80
C ALA A 85 -9.10 6.47 -11.28
N SER A 86 -10.22 5.85 -11.65
CA SER A 86 -10.66 5.70 -13.03
C SER A 86 -11.13 7.04 -13.65
N GLY A 87 -10.87 7.17 -14.96
CA GLY A 87 -11.48 8.21 -15.79
C GLY A 87 -12.93 7.89 -16.15
N ASP A 88 -13.31 6.62 -16.06
CA ASP A 88 -14.68 6.09 -16.24
C ASP A 88 -15.00 5.16 -15.04
N PRO A 89 -15.48 5.71 -13.92
CA PRO A 89 -15.79 4.93 -12.72
C PRO A 89 -16.88 3.87 -12.96
N GLU A 90 -17.90 4.18 -13.75
CA GLU A 90 -18.99 3.27 -14.06
C GLU A 90 -18.53 2.11 -14.96
N GLY A 91 -17.73 2.40 -15.97
CA GLY A 91 -17.12 1.36 -16.82
C GLY A 91 -16.19 0.45 -16.02
N ALA A 92 -15.40 1.02 -15.12
CA ALA A 92 -14.56 0.24 -14.21
C ALA A 92 -15.41 -0.67 -13.29
N TRP A 93 -16.49 -0.16 -12.71
CA TRP A 93 -17.44 -0.95 -11.91
C TRP A 93 -18.02 -2.12 -12.69
N LYS A 94 -18.57 -1.87 -13.88
CA LYS A 94 -19.13 -2.91 -14.77
C LYS A 94 -18.12 -4.01 -15.12
N GLY A 95 -16.82 -3.69 -15.11
CA GLY A 95 -15.76 -4.66 -15.32
C GLY A 95 -15.45 -5.52 -14.09
N TYR A 96 -15.79 -5.08 -12.88
CA TYR A 96 -15.53 -5.81 -11.64
C TYR A 96 -16.75 -6.51 -11.07
N GLU A 97 -17.93 -5.88 -11.14
CA GLU A 97 -19.17 -6.38 -10.52
C GLU A 97 -19.43 -7.87 -10.86
N PRO A 98 -19.46 -8.28 -12.15
CA PRO A 98 -19.70 -9.68 -12.48
C PRO A 98 -18.60 -10.62 -11.96
N VAL A 99 -17.35 -10.15 -11.92
CA VAL A 99 -16.22 -10.95 -11.42
C VAL A 99 -16.36 -11.24 -9.93
N PHE A 100 -16.70 -10.22 -9.13
CA PHE A 100 -16.94 -10.40 -7.70
C PHE A 100 -18.15 -11.29 -7.44
N ALA A 101 -19.24 -11.13 -8.23
CA ALA A 101 -20.42 -11.96 -8.13
C ALA A 101 -20.10 -13.43 -8.47
N ASP A 102 -19.39 -13.70 -9.56
CA ASP A 102 -18.96 -15.04 -9.97
C ASP A 102 -18.01 -15.71 -8.95
N LEU A 103 -17.22 -14.90 -8.21
CA LEU A 103 -16.39 -15.37 -7.10
C LEU A 103 -17.19 -15.56 -5.80
N GLY A 104 -18.51 -15.33 -5.83
CA GLY A 104 -19.44 -15.57 -4.74
C GLY A 104 -19.55 -14.44 -3.73
N ALA A 105 -18.99 -13.25 -3.98
CA ALA A 105 -19.13 -12.11 -3.10
C ALA A 105 -20.57 -11.57 -3.12
N GLN A 106 -21.25 -11.57 -1.95
CA GLN A 106 -22.69 -11.23 -1.87
C GLN A 106 -22.94 -9.76 -1.55
N HIS A 107 -21.97 -9.09 -0.94
CA HIS A 107 -22.13 -7.71 -0.47
C HIS A 107 -21.00 -6.84 -0.99
N VAL A 108 -21.13 -6.38 -2.22
CA VAL A 108 -20.14 -5.48 -2.85
C VAL A 108 -20.80 -4.12 -3.09
N THR A 109 -20.24 -3.08 -2.53
CA THR A 109 -20.70 -1.69 -2.69
C THR A 109 -19.74 -0.95 -3.63
N HIS A 110 -20.28 -0.34 -4.69
CA HIS A 110 -19.54 0.57 -5.55
C HIS A 110 -19.35 1.93 -4.90
N LEU A 111 -18.11 2.43 -4.89
CA LEU A 111 -17.76 3.77 -4.44
C LEU A 111 -17.01 4.50 -5.56
N PRO A 112 -17.69 5.30 -6.39
CA PRO A 112 -17.06 6.02 -7.49
C PRO A 112 -16.06 7.08 -7.02
N LEU A 113 -16.31 7.71 -5.87
CA LEU A 113 -15.47 8.71 -5.23
C LEU A 113 -15.07 9.82 -6.21
N ALA A 114 -16.05 10.63 -6.62
CA ALA A 114 -15.87 11.59 -7.70
C ALA A 114 -15.10 12.86 -7.28
N SER A 115 -15.11 13.22 -5.98
CA SER A 115 -14.45 14.42 -5.47
C SER A 115 -14.05 14.31 -4.00
N ALA A 116 -13.25 15.28 -3.52
CA ALA A 116 -12.88 15.40 -2.11
C ALA A 116 -14.09 15.77 -1.23
N GLU A 117 -15.08 16.49 -1.75
CA GLU A 117 -16.33 16.79 -1.04
C GLU A 117 -17.11 15.51 -0.78
N GLU A 118 -17.21 14.63 -1.79
CA GLU A 118 -17.84 13.32 -1.63
C GLU A 118 -17.09 12.47 -0.61
N ALA A 119 -15.76 12.48 -0.64
CA ALA A 119 -14.91 11.77 0.32
C ALA A 119 -15.09 12.24 1.78
N ASN A 120 -15.68 13.39 2.00
CA ASN A 120 -15.99 13.90 3.34
C ASN A 120 -17.45 13.66 3.77
N ARG A 121 -18.29 13.06 2.93
CA ARG A 121 -19.69 12.75 3.30
C ARG A 121 -19.76 11.67 4.36
N PRO A 122 -20.61 11.82 5.38
CA PRO A 122 -20.76 10.83 6.44
C PRO A 122 -21.09 9.41 5.92
N GLU A 123 -21.88 9.30 4.87
CA GLU A 123 -22.30 8.03 4.27
C GLU A 123 -21.10 7.29 3.67
N VAL A 124 -20.20 7.99 3.00
CA VAL A 124 -18.95 7.43 2.45
C VAL A 124 -18.05 6.94 3.59
N VAL A 125 -17.89 7.74 4.63
CA VAL A 125 -17.11 7.40 5.82
C VAL A 125 -17.68 6.14 6.49
N GLN A 126 -18.99 6.08 6.72
CA GLN A 126 -19.65 4.93 7.32
C GLN A 126 -19.51 3.65 6.47
N THR A 127 -19.65 3.78 5.15
CA THR A 127 -19.45 2.68 4.20
C THR A 127 -18.05 2.10 4.32
N ILE A 128 -17.01 2.94 4.38
CA ILE A 128 -15.63 2.52 4.53
C ILE A 128 -15.37 1.88 5.91
N LEU A 129 -15.87 2.49 6.99
CA LEU A 129 -15.69 1.97 8.35
C LEU A 129 -16.38 0.62 8.58
N ALA A 130 -17.49 0.38 7.86
CA ALA A 130 -18.24 -0.86 7.93
C ALA A 130 -17.66 -1.97 7.06
N ALA A 131 -16.69 -1.68 6.17
CA ALA A 131 -16.15 -2.64 5.23
C ALA A 131 -15.23 -3.68 5.89
N ASP A 132 -15.38 -4.94 5.51
CA ASP A 132 -14.44 -6.03 5.81
C ASP A 132 -13.33 -6.10 4.75
N GLY A 133 -13.60 -5.64 3.52
CA GLY A 133 -12.65 -5.49 2.42
C GLY A 133 -12.85 -4.15 1.68
N PHE A 134 -11.76 -3.43 1.42
CA PHE A 134 -11.76 -2.18 0.66
C PHE A 134 -10.77 -2.29 -0.51
N PHE A 135 -11.25 -2.27 -1.75
CA PHE A 135 -10.43 -2.46 -2.94
C PHE A 135 -10.41 -1.19 -3.80
N MET A 136 -9.22 -0.68 -4.10
CA MET A 136 -8.99 0.49 -4.94
C MET A 136 -8.64 0.07 -6.36
N GLY A 137 -9.45 0.46 -7.33
CA GLY A 137 -9.23 0.18 -8.74
C GLY A 137 -8.05 0.93 -9.35
N GLY A 138 -7.74 0.56 -10.60
CA GLY A 138 -6.70 1.21 -11.41
C GLY A 138 -7.18 2.53 -12.04
N GLY A 139 -6.21 3.24 -12.65
CA GLY A 139 -6.41 4.51 -13.33
C GLY A 139 -5.24 5.47 -13.11
N ASP A 140 -5.52 6.70 -12.68
CA ASP A 140 -4.51 7.69 -12.32
C ASP A 140 -4.41 7.79 -10.77
N GLN A 141 -3.24 7.46 -10.23
CA GLN A 141 -2.97 7.53 -8.79
C GLN A 141 -3.03 8.97 -8.25
N ARG A 142 -2.70 9.97 -9.05
CA ARG A 142 -2.78 11.38 -8.67
C ARG A 142 -4.24 11.78 -8.50
N ARG A 143 -5.12 11.40 -9.45
CA ARG A 143 -6.57 11.62 -9.35
C ARG A 143 -7.15 10.99 -8.10
N LEU A 144 -6.73 9.77 -7.76
CA LEU A 144 -7.20 9.11 -6.53
C LEU A 144 -6.74 9.88 -5.29
N MET A 145 -5.49 10.33 -5.25
CA MET A 145 -4.98 11.11 -4.11
C MET A 145 -5.58 12.51 -4.04
N GLU A 146 -5.86 13.19 -5.15
CA GLU A 146 -6.59 14.47 -5.17
C GLU A 146 -7.97 14.34 -4.50
N ARG A 147 -8.61 13.19 -4.62
CA ARG A 147 -9.92 12.89 -4.02
C ARG A 147 -9.86 12.43 -2.58
N LEU A 148 -8.73 11.83 -2.16
CA LEU A 148 -8.58 11.25 -0.82
C LEU A 148 -7.73 12.10 0.14
N TRP A 149 -6.83 12.93 -0.38
CA TRP A 149 -5.89 13.66 0.47
C TRP A 149 -6.60 14.56 1.47
N GLU A 150 -6.24 14.45 2.75
CA GLU A 150 -6.79 15.20 3.89
C GLU A 150 -8.32 15.05 4.11
N THR A 151 -8.94 14.02 3.53
CA THR A 151 -10.38 13.77 3.68
C THR A 151 -10.73 12.83 4.83
N ALA A 152 -12.01 12.82 5.21
CA ALA A 152 -12.56 11.89 6.19
C ALA A 152 -12.51 10.44 5.68
N ALA A 153 -12.67 10.21 4.37
CA ALA A 153 -12.53 8.88 3.76
C ALA A 153 -11.12 8.31 3.92
N ALA A 154 -10.06 9.11 3.70
CA ALA A 154 -8.69 8.64 3.90
C ALA A 154 -8.46 8.21 5.36
N ARG A 155 -8.96 8.99 6.33
CA ARG A 155 -8.91 8.62 7.75
C ARG A 155 -9.71 7.35 8.04
N ALA A 156 -10.88 7.20 7.43
CA ALA A 156 -11.72 6.01 7.58
C ALA A 156 -11.03 4.75 7.03
N ILE A 157 -10.33 4.83 5.88
CA ILE A 157 -9.52 3.72 5.33
C ILE A 157 -8.44 3.30 6.34
N HIS A 158 -7.72 4.26 6.93
CA HIS A 158 -6.74 3.96 7.98
C HIS A 158 -7.36 3.32 9.22
N MET A 159 -8.50 3.83 9.69
CA MET A 159 -9.21 3.27 10.86
C MET A 159 -9.71 1.85 10.55
N ALA A 160 -10.34 1.64 9.40
CA ALA A 160 -10.82 0.32 8.98
C ALA A 160 -9.67 -0.69 8.93
N PHE A 161 -8.54 -0.34 8.33
CA PHE A 161 -7.35 -1.19 8.24
C PHE A 161 -6.69 -1.45 9.59
N HIS A 162 -6.40 -0.39 10.36
CA HIS A 162 -5.58 -0.51 11.57
C HIS A 162 -6.37 -0.97 12.80
N LEU A 163 -7.65 -0.61 12.91
CA LEU A 163 -8.47 -0.82 14.10
C LEU A 163 -9.54 -1.90 13.90
N HIS A 164 -10.16 -1.97 12.71
CA HIS A 164 -11.24 -2.90 12.44
C HIS A 164 -10.80 -4.16 11.69
N GLY A 165 -9.53 -4.22 11.26
CA GLY A 165 -8.99 -5.40 10.59
C GLY A 165 -9.43 -5.55 9.13
N CYS A 166 -9.96 -4.50 8.51
CA CYS A 166 -10.35 -4.48 7.11
C CYS A 166 -9.15 -4.82 6.21
N THR A 167 -9.34 -5.74 5.26
CA THR A 167 -8.36 -6.01 4.20
C THR A 167 -8.41 -4.89 3.18
N VAL A 168 -7.28 -4.22 2.94
CA VAL A 168 -7.18 -3.17 1.91
C VAL A 168 -6.45 -3.72 0.70
N GLY A 169 -7.16 -3.79 -0.43
CA GLY A 169 -6.63 -4.16 -1.73
C GLY A 169 -6.47 -2.94 -2.64
N GLY A 170 -5.61 -3.06 -3.65
CA GLY A 170 -5.55 -2.05 -4.70
C GLY A 170 -4.70 -2.52 -5.87
N THR A 171 -5.15 -2.18 -7.07
CA THR A 171 -4.50 -2.57 -8.31
C THR A 171 -3.96 -1.36 -9.06
N SER A 172 -2.77 -1.48 -9.67
CA SER A 172 -2.16 -0.44 -10.48
C SER A 172 -2.07 0.90 -9.72
N ALA A 173 -2.86 1.92 -10.09
CA ALA A 173 -2.95 3.18 -9.35
C ALA A 173 -3.36 2.99 -7.88
N GLY A 174 -4.32 2.07 -7.61
CA GLY A 174 -4.73 1.72 -6.26
C GLY A 174 -3.63 1.07 -5.42
N ALA A 175 -2.69 0.35 -6.06
CA ALA A 175 -1.49 -0.18 -5.40
C ALA A 175 -0.46 0.91 -5.11
N ALA A 176 -0.23 1.80 -6.07
CA ALA A 176 0.73 2.89 -5.93
C ALA A 176 0.42 3.80 -4.74
N VAL A 177 -0.86 4.16 -4.55
CA VAL A 177 -1.29 5.05 -3.44
C VAL A 177 -1.10 4.44 -2.05
N MET A 178 -0.91 3.12 -1.93
CA MET A 178 -0.66 2.51 -0.63
C MET A 178 0.69 2.91 -0.02
N SER A 179 1.67 3.27 -0.85
CA SER A 179 2.95 3.81 -0.39
C SER A 179 2.77 5.16 0.31
N ARG A 180 3.66 5.48 1.24
CA ARG A 180 3.74 6.83 1.79
C ARG A 180 4.45 7.77 0.82
N ALA A 181 5.57 7.34 0.23
CA ALA A 181 6.21 8.00 -0.89
C ALA A 181 5.73 7.28 -2.15
N MET A 182 4.70 7.83 -2.77
CA MET A 182 4.07 7.29 -3.95
C MET A 182 4.84 7.68 -5.21
N LEU A 183 5.14 6.73 -6.08
CA LEU A 183 5.68 7.01 -7.39
C LEU A 183 4.53 7.59 -8.26
N ALA A 184 4.52 8.92 -8.40
CA ALA A 184 3.43 9.65 -9.04
C ALA A 184 3.59 9.70 -10.57
N ILE A 185 4.80 10.03 -11.04
CA ILE A 185 5.15 10.18 -12.45
C ILE A 185 6.53 9.56 -12.67
N GLY A 186 6.75 9.02 -13.85
CA GLY A 186 8.04 8.50 -14.32
C GLY A 186 7.82 7.47 -15.42
N GLU A 187 8.58 7.60 -16.50
CA GLU A 187 8.63 6.61 -17.56
C GLU A 187 9.57 5.47 -17.20
N ALA A 188 9.42 4.35 -17.88
CA ALA A 188 10.38 3.26 -17.79
C ALA A 188 11.72 3.71 -18.38
N THR A 189 12.80 3.53 -17.62
CA THR A 189 14.15 3.84 -18.07
C THR A 189 15.00 2.58 -18.09
N ARG A 190 15.90 2.49 -19.08
CA ARG A 190 16.81 1.32 -19.18
C ARG A 190 17.85 1.27 -18.06
N ARG A 191 18.13 2.39 -17.46
CA ARG A 191 19.10 2.56 -16.36
C ARG A 191 18.56 3.58 -15.36
N PRO A 192 19.01 3.55 -14.10
CA PRO A 192 18.64 4.58 -13.14
C PRO A 192 19.23 5.93 -13.55
N GLU A 193 18.42 6.97 -13.41
CA GLU A 193 18.80 8.35 -13.74
C GLU A 193 18.23 9.29 -12.67
N LYS A 194 18.93 10.41 -12.46
CA LYS A 194 18.45 11.46 -11.56
C LYS A 194 17.23 12.16 -12.18
N ASP A 195 16.26 12.52 -11.37
CA ASP A 195 15.11 13.36 -11.71
C ASP A 195 14.15 12.84 -12.81
N VAL A 196 14.25 11.55 -13.20
CA VAL A 196 13.33 10.92 -14.17
C VAL A 196 12.03 10.44 -13.55
N VAL A 197 11.93 10.47 -12.23
CA VAL A 197 10.71 10.11 -11.48
C VAL A 197 10.34 11.21 -10.50
N SER A 198 9.03 11.37 -10.30
CA SER A 198 8.47 12.24 -9.28
C SER A 198 7.79 11.42 -8.21
N LEU A 199 8.16 11.65 -6.97
CA LEU A 199 7.52 11.06 -5.80
C LEU A 199 6.55 12.08 -5.20
N ASP A 200 5.38 11.60 -4.81
CA ASP A 200 4.34 12.38 -4.14
C ASP A 200 3.84 11.64 -2.89
N ILE A 201 2.92 12.20 -2.18
CA ILE A 201 2.36 11.63 -0.96
C ILE A 201 1.23 10.67 -1.33
N GLY A 202 1.34 9.42 -0.87
CA GLY A 202 0.25 8.45 -0.91
C GLY A 202 -0.42 8.26 0.45
N LEU A 203 -1.30 7.27 0.56
CA LEU A 203 -2.04 6.97 1.79
C LEU A 203 -1.12 6.55 2.94
N GLY A 204 0.04 5.95 2.67
CA GLY A 204 0.98 5.55 3.72
C GLY A 204 0.58 4.28 4.47
N LEU A 205 -0.27 3.44 3.91
CA LEU A 205 -0.60 2.12 4.45
C LEU A 205 0.63 1.20 4.44
N LEU A 206 1.53 1.38 3.48
CA LEU A 206 2.85 0.76 3.36
C LEU A 206 3.95 1.83 3.50
N PRO A 207 4.30 2.27 4.73
CA PRO A 207 5.12 3.47 4.94
C PRO A 207 6.60 3.28 4.62
N ARG A 208 7.08 2.05 4.51
CA ARG A 208 8.50 1.70 4.36
C ARG A 208 8.89 1.29 2.94
N ALA A 209 7.96 1.38 1.97
CA ALA A 209 8.25 1.00 0.60
C ALA A 209 7.66 1.98 -0.42
N ILE A 210 8.30 2.00 -1.59
CA ILE A 210 7.80 2.59 -2.83
C ILE A 210 7.29 1.43 -3.68
N VAL A 211 6.01 1.44 -4.03
CA VAL A 211 5.39 0.44 -4.89
C VAL A 211 5.47 0.90 -6.35
N ASP A 212 5.94 0.02 -7.21
CA ASP A 212 5.91 0.16 -8.66
C ASP A 212 5.15 -1.03 -9.27
N GLN A 213 4.18 -0.74 -10.10
CA GLN A 213 3.23 -1.72 -10.66
C GLN A 213 3.47 -1.91 -12.18
N HIS A 214 2.88 -2.95 -12.81
CA HIS A 214 3.17 -3.38 -14.18
C HIS A 214 4.67 -3.48 -14.42
N PHE A 215 5.37 -4.12 -13.48
CA PHE A 215 6.79 -3.87 -13.28
C PHE A 215 7.65 -4.45 -14.38
N ASN A 216 7.57 -5.75 -14.58
CA ASN A 216 8.36 -6.45 -15.60
C ASN A 216 7.86 -6.13 -17.02
N GLU A 217 6.53 -6.10 -17.21
CA GLU A 217 5.89 -5.86 -18.51
C GLU A 217 6.27 -4.52 -19.11
N ARG A 218 6.54 -3.52 -18.28
CA ARG A 218 6.95 -2.19 -18.71
C ARG A 218 8.43 -1.88 -18.47
N GLY A 219 9.24 -2.88 -18.08
CA GLY A 219 10.68 -2.72 -17.87
C GLY A 219 11.06 -1.66 -16.83
N ARG A 220 10.39 -1.63 -15.67
CA ARG A 220 10.42 -0.51 -14.72
C ARG A 220 11.55 -0.53 -13.70
N LEU A 221 12.48 -1.48 -13.76
CA LEU A 221 13.60 -1.56 -12.81
C LEU A 221 14.41 -0.27 -12.75
N GLY A 222 14.75 0.34 -13.88
CA GLY A 222 15.53 1.57 -13.92
C GLY A 222 14.86 2.72 -13.17
N ARG A 223 13.55 2.91 -13.38
CA ARG A 223 12.80 3.96 -12.69
C ARG A 223 12.61 3.69 -11.18
N LEU A 224 12.44 2.43 -10.77
CA LEU A 224 12.36 2.07 -9.35
C LEU A 224 13.69 2.36 -8.64
N LEU A 225 14.81 2.03 -9.29
CA LEU A 225 16.15 2.38 -8.79
C LEU A 225 16.33 3.90 -8.70
N SER A 226 15.83 4.67 -9.69
CA SER A 226 15.86 6.14 -9.65
C SER A 226 15.07 6.70 -8.47
N ALA A 227 13.91 6.11 -8.17
CA ALA A 227 13.11 6.47 -6.99
C ALA A 227 13.85 6.16 -5.67
N LEU A 228 14.52 5.01 -5.61
CA LEU A 228 15.32 4.62 -4.44
C LEU A 228 16.56 5.50 -4.24
N ALA A 229 17.17 5.99 -5.31
CA ALA A 229 18.27 6.95 -5.20
C ALA A 229 17.83 8.23 -4.49
N GLN A 230 16.59 8.71 -4.76
CA GLN A 230 16.01 9.86 -4.06
C GLN A 230 15.61 9.53 -2.61
N ARG A 231 15.21 8.27 -2.32
CA ARG A 231 14.72 7.81 -1.02
C ARG A 231 15.40 6.50 -0.61
N PRO A 232 16.69 6.55 -0.29
CA PRO A 232 17.48 5.36 0.08
C PRO A 232 17.04 4.73 1.41
N ASP A 233 16.22 5.43 2.20
CA ASP A 233 15.64 4.96 3.44
C ASP A 233 14.48 3.96 3.24
N LEU A 234 13.98 3.81 2.01
CA LEU A 234 12.83 2.97 1.67
C LEU A 234 13.25 1.70 0.91
N LEU A 235 12.35 0.74 0.89
CA LEU A 235 12.41 -0.41 -0.01
C LEU A 235 11.72 -0.08 -1.33
N GLY A 236 12.21 -0.65 -2.43
CA GLY A 236 11.49 -0.70 -3.69
C GLY A 236 10.72 -2.02 -3.81
N VAL A 237 9.47 -1.95 -4.24
CA VAL A 237 8.63 -3.13 -4.47
C VAL A 237 8.03 -3.04 -5.86
N GLY A 238 8.61 -3.79 -6.80
CA GLY A 238 8.10 -3.95 -8.15
C GLY A 238 7.18 -5.16 -8.21
N ILE A 239 5.96 -4.99 -8.75
CA ILE A 239 4.96 -6.05 -8.83
C ILE A 239 4.53 -6.22 -10.28
N ASP A 240 4.65 -7.44 -10.79
CA ASP A 240 4.27 -7.81 -12.15
C ASP A 240 2.74 -7.78 -12.33
N GLU A 241 2.27 -7.73 -13.59
CA GLU A 241 0.85 -7.84 -13.91
C GLU A 241 0.28 -9.19 -13.40
N ASP A 242 -1.01 -9.24 -13.19
CA ASP A 242 -1.72 -10.39 -12.59
C ASP A 242 -1.02 -11.00 -11.37
N THR A 243 -0.40 -10.16 -10.57
CA THR A 243 0.36 -10.58 -9.38
C THR A 243 0.07 -9.65 -8.21
N ALA A 244 -0.05 -10.22 -7.03
CA ALA A 244 -0.25 -9.49 -5.79
C ALA A 244 0.81 -9.83 -4.76
N LEU A 245 1.33 -8.80 -4.09
CA LEU A 245 2.02 -8.91 -2.82
C LEU A 245 1.00 -8.77 -1.69
N VAL A 246 0.78 -9.86 -0.95
CA VAL A 246 -0.02 -9.85 0.28
C VAL A 246 0.89 -9.59 1.46
N VAL A 247 0.59 -8.54 2.23
CA VAL A 247 1.30 -8.20 3.47
C VAL A 247 0.38 -8.39 4.66
N GLY A 248 0.69 -9.37 5.52
CA GLY A 248 -0.10 -9.70 6.69
C GLY A 248 0.47 -9.10 7.98
N ARG A 249 -0.39 -8.65 8.90
CA ARG A 249 0.01 -8.13 10.21
C ARG A 249 0.71 -9.15 11.10
N ASN A 250 0.49 -10.44 10.88
CA ASN A 250 1.16 -11.56 11.55
C ASN A 250 2.55 -11.87 10.93
N ARG A 251 3.14 -10.88 10.27
CA ARG A 251 4.50 -10.89 9.73
C ARG A 251 4.75 -11.95 8.65
N PHE A 252 3.76 -12.17 7.83
CA PHE A 252 3.94 -12.91 6.60
C PHE A 252 3.84 -11.99 5.38
N VAL A 253 4.52 -12.42 4.34
CA VAL A 253 4.41 -11.91 2.98
C VAL A 253 4.11 -13.09 2.08
N GLU A 254 3.14 -12.94 1.19
CA GLU A 254 2.73 -13.98 0.23
C GLU A 254 2.68 -13.37 -1.17
N VAL A 255 3.06 -14.14 -2.17
CA VAL A 255 2.92 -13.74 -3.59
C VAL A 255 1.87 -14.62 -4.24
N VAL A 256 0.85 -14.00 -4.83
CA VAL A 256 -0.30 -14.65 -5.46
C VAL A 256 -0.44 -14.15 -6.89
N GLY A 257 -0.85 -15.01 -7.81
CA GLY A 257 -1.07 -14.66 -9.23
C GLY A 257 -0.06 -15.32 -10.16
N ALA A 258 0.23 -14.71 -11.30
CA ALA A 258 1.00 -15.34 -12.38
C ALA A 258 2.50 -15.03 -12.39
N GLY A 259 2.89 -13.84 -11.91
CA GLY A 259 4.27 -13.32 -12.03
C GLY A 259 5.05 -13.33 -10.72
N ASN A 260 5.88 -12.32 -10.56
CA ASN A 260 6.83 -12.17 -9.46
C ASN A 260 6.67 -10.82 -8.76
N VAL A 261 7.26 -10.73 -7.57
CA VAL A 261 7.49 -9.48 -6.86
C VAL A 261 8.99 -9.29 -6.69
N THR A 262 9.50 -8.17 -7.17
CA THR A 262 10.88 -7.75 -7.02
C THR A 262 11.01 -6.83 -5.83
N VAL A 263 11.78 -7.22 -4.81
CA VAL A 263 12.10 -6.36 -3.65
C VAL A 263 13.52 -5.84 -3.82
N VAL A 264 13.66 -4.52 -3.82
CA VAL A 264 14.95 -3.83 -3.96
C VAL A 264 15.26 -3.10 -2.67
N ASP A 265 16.40 -3.43 -2.06
CA ASP A 265 16.89 -2.82 -0.83
C ASP A 265 18.14 -1.99 -1.12
N GLY A 266 17.98 -0.67 -1.12
CA GLY A 266 19.06 0.29 -1.28
C GLY A 266 19.52 0.95 0.03
N ARG A 267 19.03 0.55 1.18
CA ARG A 267 19.28 1.22 2.46
C ARG A 267 20.75 1.24 2.91
N ARG A 268 21.55 0.33 2.37
CA ARG A 268 23.02 0.25 2.63
C ARG A 268 23.84 0.62 1.41
N MET A 269 23.20 1.14 0.34
CA MET A 269 23.92 1.51 -0.86
C MET A 269 24.75 2.77 -0.69
N ALA A 270 25.85 2.82 -1.40
CA ALA A 270 26.56 4.06 -1.70
C ALA A 270 26.06 4.61 -3.03
N THR A 271 25.81 5.91 -3.11
CA THR A 271 25.33 6.57 -4.32
C THR A 271 25.85 8.01 -4.41
N ASN A 272 26.09 8.46 -5.63
CA ASN A 272 26.52 9.81 -5.96
C ASN A 272 25.34 10.78 -6.21
N VAL A 273 24.08 10.38 -5.97
CA VAL A 273 22.88 11.13 -6.39
C VAL A 273 22.87 12.59 -5.92
N ARG A 274 23.47 12.89 -4.75
CA ARG A 274 23.48 14.25 -4.18
C ARG A 274 24.44 15.17 -4.91
N ASP A 275 25.58 14.63 -5.32
CA ASP A 275 26.69 15.37 -5.91
C ASP A 275 26.73 15.24 -7.43
N LEU A 276 25.73 14.56 -8.03
CA LEU A 276 25.67 14.24 -9.45
C LEU A 276 25.51 15.51 -10.29
N GLY A 277 26.51 15.78 -11.13
CA GLY A 277 26.47 16.84 -12.14
C GLY A 277 25.60 16.50 -13.35
N PRO A 278 25.32 17.49 -14.23
CA PRO A 278 24.39 17.31 -15.37
C PRO A 278 24.78 16.22 -16.37
N GLU A 279 26.09 15.99 -16.55
CA GLU A 279 26.63 15.00 -17.52
C GLU A 279 27.03 13.68 -16.86
N GLU A 280 26.94 13.59 -15.54
CA GLU A 280 27.35 12.42 -14.80
C GLU A 280 26.24 11.37 -14.73
N ARG A 281 26.64 10.12 -14.56
CA ARG A 281 25.73 9.00 -14.42
C ARG A 281 25.52 8.63 -12.97
N LEU A 282 24.30 8.24 -12.65
CA LEU A 282 23.94 7.76 -11.34
C LEU A 282 24.66 6.45 -11.04
N GLU A 283 25.42 6.42 -9.93
CA GLU A 283 26.04 5.24 -9.38
C GLU A 283 25.27 4.75 -8.16
N MET A 284 25.07 3.44 -8.08
CA MET A 284 24.39 2.77 -6.98
C MET A 284 25.13 1.47 -6.65
N LEU A 285 25.91 1.46 -5.57
CA LEU A 285 26.73 0.32 -5.16
C LEU A 285 26.13 -0.38 -3.93
N GLY A 286 26.07 -1.71 -3.94
CA GLY A 286 25.59 -2.49 -2.81
C GLY A 286 24.08 -2.59 -2.71
N VAL A 287 23.34 -2.31 -3.79
CA VAL A 287 21.89 -2.56 -3.87
C VAL A 287 21.62 -4.07 -3.84
N GLN A 288 20.70 -4.48 -2.98
CA GLN A 288 20.26 -5.88 -2.91
C GLN A 288 18.93 -6.05 -3.62
N LEU A 289 18.82 -7.13 -4.39
CA LEU A 289 17.61 -7.47 -5.14
C LEU A 289 17.18 -8.88 -4.76
N HIS A 290 15.89 -9.02 -4.45
CA HIS A 290 15.25 -10.30 -4.17
C HIS A 290 14.05 -10.48 -5.10
N LEU A 291 13.95 -11.64 -5.71
CA LEU A 291 12.81 -12.02 -6.54
C LEU A 291 11.95 -13.04 -5.76
N LEU A 292 10.72 -12.66 -5.48
CA LEU A 292 9.72 -13.48 -4.80
C LEU A 292 8.74 -14.01 -5.83
N THR A 293 8.61 -15.32 -5.93
CA THR A 293 7.77 -15.97 -6.94
C THR A 293 6.38 -16.28 -6.39
N SER A 294 5.38 -16.29 -7.27
CA SER A 294 4.01 -16.69 -6.97
C SER A 294 3.92 -18.08 -6.33
N GLY A 295 2.90 -18.30 -5.51
CA GLY A 295 2.67 -19.52 -4.78
C GLY A 295 3.53 -19.71 -3.52
N HIS A 296 4.35 -18.71 -3.16
CA HIS A 296 5.20 -18.78 -1.98
C HIS A 296 4.75 -17.80 -0.89
N ARG A 297 4.89 -18.28 0.35
CA ARG A 297 4.68 -17.49 1.55
C ARG A 297 5.98 -17.42 2.34
N TYR A 298 6.28 -16.25 2.87
CA TYR A 298 7.53 -15.96 3.59
C TYR A 298 7.17 -15.41 4.98
N LEU A 299 7.75 -15.99 6.02
CA LEU A 299 7.62 -15.48 7.39
C LEU A 299 8.82 -14.62 7.76
N ALA A 300 8.56 -13.46 8.32
CA ALA A 300 9.59 -12.54 8.81
C ALA A 300 9.32 -12.15 10.28
N PRO A 301 9.41 -13.12 11.22
CA PRO A 301 9.16 -12.86 12.63
C PRO A 301 10.20 -11.88 13.21
N PRO A 302 9.93 -11.27 14.39
CA PRO A 302 10.91 -10.47 15.10
C PRO A 302 12.19 -11.25 15.38
N PRO A 303 13.34 -10.55 15.50
CA PRO A 303 14.58 -11.19 15.92
C PRO A 303 14.40 -11.96 17.24
N GLY A 304 14.95 -13.18 17.30
CA GLY A 304 14.85 -14.05 18.48
C GLY A 304 13.56 -14.87 18.58
N THR A 305 12.59 -14.65 17.68
CA THR A 305 11.39 -15.51 17.63
C THR A 305 11.68 -16.77 16.83
N PRO A 306 11.43 -17.98 17.38
CA PRO A 306 11.61 -19.23 16.64
C PRO A 306 10.68 -19.28 15.41
N LEU A 307 11.20 -19.81 14.30
CA LEU A 307 10.35 -20.14 13.16
C LEU A 307 9.53 -21.39 13.48
N PRO A 308 8.26 -21.46 13.05
CA PRO A 308 7.49 -22.69 13.12
C PRO A 308 8.20 -23.85 12.40
N ALA A 309 7.92 -25.07 12.85
CA ALA A 309 8.50 -26.27 12.22
C ALA A 309 8.07 -26.35 10.74
N GLY A 310 9.03 -26.61 9.86
CA GLY A 310 8.81 -26.69 8.42
C GLY A 310 8.93 -25.37 7.65
N GLU A 311 9.04 -24.24 8.34
CA GLU A 311 9.22 -22.95 7.67
C GLU A 311 10.65 -22.73 7.18
N ARG A 312 10.79 -22.15 5.99
CA ARG A 312 12.08 -21.88 5.36
C ARG A 312 12.80 -20.71 6.06
N ARG A 313 14.07 -20.94 6.43
CA ARG A 313 14.94 -19.85 6.88
C ARG A 313 15.31 -18.96 5.68
N LEU A 314 15.03 -17.66 5.80
CA LEU A 314 15.34 -16.67 4.77
C LEU A 314 16.81 -16.18 4.92
N PRO A 315 17.45 -15.75 3.82
CA PRO A 315 18.67 -14.94 3.92
C PRO A 315 18.42 -13.71 4.78
N THR A 316 19.38 -13.32 5.61
CA THR A 316 19.22 -12.22 6.59
C THR A 316 18.74 -10.92 5.94
N ALA A 317 19.29 -10.58 4.78
CA ALA A 317 18.91 -9.36 4.06
C ALA A 317 17.43 -9.37 3.62
N LEU A 318 16.96 -10.50 3.09
CA LEU A 318 15.55 -10.67 2.73
C LEU A 318 14.65 -10.62 3.98
N HIS A 319 15.04 -11.34 5.04
CA HIS A 319 14.30 -11.31 6.31
C HIS A 319 14.13 -9.88 6.84
N ASP A 320 15.21 -9.09 6.85
CA ASP A 320 15.18 -7.69 7.30
C ASP A 320 14.32 -6.81 6.42
N ALA A 321 14.34 -7.01 5.10
CA ALA A 321 13.48 -6.29 4.16
C ALA A 321 11.99 -6.65 4.38
N LEU A 322 11.65 -7.94 4.44
CA LEU A 322 10.26 -8.37 4.66
C LEU A 322 9.72 -7.96 6.03
N ARG A 323 10.58 -7.96 7.07
CA ARG A 323 10.19 -7.45 8.38
C ARG A 323 9.76 -6.00 8.32
N LEU A 324 10.46 -5.15 7.57
CA LEU A 324 10.06 -3.74 7.39
C LEU A 324 8.73 -3.58 6.66
N LEU A 325 8.45 -4.44 5.66
CA LEU A 325 7.16 -4.40 4.95
C LEU A 325 6.00 -4.77 5.89
N THR A 326 6.24 -5.66 6.85
CA THR A 326 5.21 -6.16 7.77
C THR A 326 5.14 -5.38 9.08
N GLU A 327 6.06 -4.47 9.37
CA GLU A 327 5.99 -3.61 10.55
C GLU A 327 4.90 -2.54 10.36
N PRO A 328 3.94 -2.45 11.29
CA PRO A 328 3.00 -1.34 11.28
C PRO A 328 3.81 -0.05 11.39
N GLY A 329 3.53 0.90 10.52
CA GLY A 329 4.10 2.23 10.63
C GLY A 329 3.82 2.75 12.04
N ALA A 330 4.86 3.14 12.76
CA ALA A 330 4.66 3.79 14.05
C ALA A 330 3.78 5.02 13.80
N ILE A 331 2.58 5.00 14.36
CA ILE A 331 1.79 6.22 14.53
C ILE A 331 2.58 7.03 15.54
N ARG A 332 3.53 7.83 15.06
CA ARG A 332 4.18 8.82 15.90
C ARG A 332 3.15 9.93 16.09
N GLY A 333 2.54 9.91 17.28
CA GLY A 333 1.70 11.00 17.77
C GLY A 333 2.41 12.37 17.72
#